data_38949aa41864ac6e9145b9aa8a070cc6
#
_entry.id   38949aa41864ac6e9145b9aa8a070cc6
#
_cell.length_a   1.000
_cell.length_b   1.000
_cell.length_c   1.000
_cell.angle_alpha   90.00
_cell.angle_beta   90.00
_cell.angle_gamma   90.00
#
_symmetry.space_group_name_H-M   'P 1'
#
loop_
_entity.id
_entity.type
_entity.pdbx_description
1 polymer ?
#
loop_
_entity_poly.entity_id
_entity_poly.type
_entity_poly.pdbx_seq_one_letter_code
_entity_poly.pdbx_strand_id
1 'polypeptide(L)'
;KEHKSLSEIVSKSEIYISKHQELSDDEDILNSDDEDMIQLAKEEIPILKKELELLSEELKILLIPRDPNDNNNTILEIRSGTGGDEAALFASDLMRMYTRYAERSKWSCEFISLHDNEGGGIKEAVISIKGSGAYGEMKFESGVHRVQRVPDTESSGRLHTSAATVAVLPEIEDIDMDIKDSDIKIDTYRASGAGGQHVNKTESAIRVTHMPTGVVVTCQDESSQHKNKDKALKVLRSKIFEIQQQEQNKERASKRKSMVSTGDRSAKIRTYNFPQGRMTDHRINL
;
A
#
# COMPACT_ATOMS: atom_id res chain seq x y z
N LYS A 1 -14.88 11.02 4.34
CA LYS A 1 -14.43 9.85 5.11
C LYS A 1 -13.79 10.28 6.42
N GLU A 2 -12.88 11.24 6.45
CA GLU A 2 -12.27 11.79 7.67
C GLU A 2 -13.29 12.29 8.67
N HIS A 3 -14.31 13.04 8.23
CA HIS A 3 -15.38 13.54 9.10
C HIS A 3 -16.09 12.40 9.86
N LYS A 4 -16.31 11.24 9.22
CA LYS A 4 -16.99 10.10 9.87
C LYS A 4 -16.12 9.46 10.95
N SER A 5 -14.81 9.29 10.70
CA SER A 5 -13.89 8.72 11.71
C SER A 5 -13.68 9.67 12.89
N LEU A 6 -13.55 10.98 12.62
CA LEU A 6 -13.47 12.00 13.68
C LEU A 6 -14.75 12.07 14.50
N SER A 7 -15.92 11.98 13.87
CA SER A 7 -17.21 11.97 14.57
C SER A 7 -17.34 10.79 15.54
N GLU A 8 -16.85 9.61 15.15
CA GLU A 8 -16.85 8.43 16.04
C GLU A 8 -15.93 8.61 17.25
N ILE A 9 -14.72 9.15 17.02
CA ILE A 9 -13.77 9.45 18.10
C ILE A 9 -14.37 10.49 19.07
N VAL A 10 -14.93 11.58 18.55
CA VAL A 10 -15.55 12.64 19.36
C VAL A 10 -16.68 12.07 20.19
N SER A 11 -17.62 11.32 19.60
CA SER A 11 -18.75 10.73 20.33
C SER A 11 -18.30 9.81 21.46
N LYS A 12 -17.30 8.93 21.22
CA LYS A 12 -16.78 8.05 22.28
C LYS A 12 -16.01 8.82 23.35
N SER A 13 -15.30 9.88 22.96
CA SER A 13 -14.60 10.74 23.92
C SER A 13 -15.57 11.48 24.84
N GLU A 14 -16.70 11.96 24.31
CA GLU A 14 -17.75 12.60 25.11
C GLU A 14 -18.34 11.62 26.14
N ILE A 15 -18.59 10.37 25.74
CA ILE A 15 -19.08 9.32 26.65
C ILE A 15 -18.03 9.03 27.75
N TYR A 16 -16.74 8.95 27.37
CA TYR A 16 -15.66 8.72 28.32
C TYR A 16 -15.56 9.87 29.36
N ILE A 17 -15.63 11.12 28.91
CA ILE A 17 -15.58 12.29 29.76
C ILE A 17 -16.78 12.32 30.71
N SER A 18 -18.00 12.05 30.24
CA SER A 18 -19.21 11.98 31.08
C SER A 18 -19.06 10.94 32.17
N LYS A 19 -18.66 9.71 31.83
CA LYS A 19 -18.47 8.63 32.82
C LYS A 19 -17.31 8.89 33.77
N HIS A 20 -16.28 9.58 33.35
CA HIS A 20 -15.19 9.98 34.22
C HIS A 20 -15.65 11.03 35.22
N GLN A 21 -16.56 11.96 34.83
CA GLN A 21 -17.15 12.92 35.72
C GLN A 21 -18.07 12.22 36.73
N GLU A 22 -18.93 11.30 36.29
CA GLU A 22 -19.78 10.47 37.15
C GLU A 22 -18.94 9.72 38.22
N LEU A 23 -17.81 9.12 37.82
CA LEU A 23 -16.90 8.45 38.74
C LEU A 23 -16.32 9.43 39.79
N SER A 24 -15.96 10.65 39.34
CA SER A 24 -15.42 11.67 40.22
C SER A 24 -16.49 12.14 41.26
N ASP A 25 -17.72 12.31 40.79
CA ASP A 25 -18.83 12.71 41.62
C ASP A 25 -19.16 11.61 42.65
N ASP A 26 -19.13 10.33 42.25
CA ASP A 26 -19.33 9.19 43.16
C ASP A 26 -18.18 9.05 44.18
N GLU A 27 -16.93 9.30 43.76
CA GLU A 27 -15.78 9.30 44.69
C GLU A 27 -15.90 10.46 45.73
N ASP A 28 -16.44 11.58 45.34
CA ASP A 28 -16.72 12.71 46.28
C ASP A 28 -17.87 12.36 47.26
N ILE A 29 -18.90 11.62 46.79
CA ILE A 29 -20.01 11.14 47.63
C ILE A 29 -19.52 10.21 48.76
N LEU A 30 -18.44 9.44 48.53
CA LEU A 30 -17.86 8.59 49.58
C LEU A 30 -17.39 9.36 50.80
N ASN A 31 -17.14 10.67 50.68
CA ASN A 31 -16.74 11.58 51.76
C ASN A 31 -17.92 12.37 52.36
N SER A 32 -19.15 12.09 51.95
CA SER A 32 -20.37 12.72 52.49
C SER A 32 -20.82 12.06 53.78
N ASP A 33 -21.79 12.67 54.46
CA ASP A 33 -22.37 12.16 55.73
C ASP A 33 -23.64 11.30 55.50
N ASP A 34 -24.03 11.04 54.21
CA ASP A 34 -25.23 10.30 53.85
C ASP A 34 -24.92 8.82 53.59
N GLU A 35 -25.28 7.96 54.55
CA GLU A 35 -24.97 6.51 54.46
C GLU A 35 -25.62 5.81 53.27
N ASP A 36 -26.82 6.20 52.85
CA ASP A 36 -27.53 5.59 51.72
C ASP A 36 -26.83 5.94 50.41
N MET A 37 -26.39 7.19 50.22
CA MET A 37 -25.64 7.63 49.06
C MET A 37 -24.25 6.99 48.99
N ILE A 38 -23.56 6.84 50.12
CA ILE A 38 -22.27 6.15 50.20
C ILE A 38 -22.40 4.68 49.76
N GLN A 39 -23.47 4.00 50.16
CA GLN A 39 -23.69 2.61 49.78
C GLN A 39 -23.89 2.47 48.27
N LEU A 40 -24.69 3.36 47.67
CA LEU A 40 -24.94 3.41 46.23
C LEU A 40 -23.64 3.65 45.43
N ALA A 41 -22.87 4.66 45.82
CA ALA A 41 -21.59 4.98 45.20
C ALA A 41 -20.59 3.82 45.30
N LYS A 42 -20.55 3.06 46.39
CA LYS A 42 -19.71 1.86 46.50
C LYS A 42 -20.07 0.75 45.52
N GLU A 43 -21.33 0.65 45.11
CA GLU A 43 -21.79 -0.33 44.12
C GLU A 43 -21.53 0.15 42.68
N GLU A 44 -21.64 1.46 42.42
CA GLU A 44 -21.48 2.05 41.08
C GLU A 44 -20.01 2.25 40.67
N ILE A 45 -19.13 2.68 41.59
CA ILE A 45 -17.70 2.93 41.32
C ILE A 45 -16.99 1.76 40.62
N PRO A 46 -17.10 0.48 41.04
CA PRO A 46 -16.43 -0.63 40.38
C PRO A 46 -16.97 -0.88 38.98
N ILE A 47 -18.23 -0.61 38.70
CA ILE A 47 -18.87 -0.73 37.40
C ILE A 47 -18.34 0.34 36.47
N LEU A 48 -18.35 1.62 36.93
CA LEU A 48 -17.83 2.76 36.16
C LEU A 48 -16.33 2.59 35.82
N LYS A 49 -15.52 2.13 36.76
CA LYS A 49 -14.09 1.86 36.55
C LYS A 49 -13.87 0.83 35.44
N LYS A 50 -14.66 -0.24 35.43
CA LYS A 50 -14.56 -1.28 34.38
C LYS A 50 -15.01 -0.75 33.02
N GLU A 51 -16.07 0.03 32.96
CA GLU A 51 -16.56 0.64 31.72
C GLU A 51 -15.57 1.67 31.16
N LEU A 52 -14.95 2.48 32.01
CA LEU A 52 -13.90 3.42 31.64
C LEU A 52 -12.65 2.72 31.12
N GLU A 53 -12.26 1.58 31.70
CA GLU A 53 -11.16 0.77 31.20
C GLU A 53 -11.43 0.29 29.76
N LEU A 54 -12.62 -0.29 29.50
CA LEU A 54 -13.03 -0.73 28.17
C LEU A 54 -13.07 0.43 27.16
N LEU A 55 -13.69 1.57 27.55
CA LEU A 55 -13.74 2.74 26.68
C LEU A 55 -12.34 3.33 26.40
N SER A 56 -11.44 3.30 27.40
CA SER A 56 -10.05 3.74 27.23
C SER A 56 -9.31 2.88 26.19
N GLU A 57 -9.50 1.56 26.24
CA GLU A 57 -8.91 0.62 25.27
C GLU A 57 -9.46 0.88 23.86
N GLU A 58 -10.77 1.05 23.72
CA GLU A 58 -11.39 1.36 22.44
C GLU A 58 -10.92 2.70 21.87
N LEU A 59 -10.82 3.74 22.72
CA LEU A 59 -10.31 5.05 22.30
C LEU A 59 -8.83 4.98 21.87
N LYS A 60 -7.99 4.24 22.59
CA LYS A 60 -6.60 4.03 22.18
C LYS A 60 -6.50 3.44 20.79
N ILE A 61 -7.34 2.45 20.47
CA ILE A 61 -7.36 1.82 19.13
C ILE A 61 -7.82 2.83 18.06
N LEU A 62 -8.85 3.64 18.35
CA LEU A 62 -9.37 4.64 17.42
C LEU A 62 -8.41 5.81 17.18
N LEU A 63 -7.57 6.14 18.16
CA LEU A 63 -6.58 7.21 18.08
C LEU A 63 -5.29 6.81 17.37
N ILE A 64 -5.09 5.52 17.06
CA ILE A 64 -3.93 5.08 16.27
C ILE A 64 -4.02 5.73 14.89
N PRO A 65 -2.98 6.47 14.45
CA PRO A 65 -2.96 7.08 13.13
C PRO A 65 -3.13 6.00 12.05
N ARG A 66 -4.19 6.08 11.27
CA ARG A 66 -4.40 5.18 10.13
C ARG A 66 -3.53 5.65 8.97
N ASP A 67 -2.87 4.70 8.30
CA ASP A 67 -2.19 4.98 7.04
C ASP A 67 -3.24 5.43 6.00
N PRO A 68 -3.06 6.57 5.33
CA PRO A 68 -4.00 7.05 4.31
C PRO A 68 -4.22 6.01 3.20
N ASN A 69 -3.25 5.12 2.98
CA ASN A 69 -3.34 4.06 1.99
C ASN A 69 -4.15 2.85 2.45
N ASP A 70 -4.49 2.71 3.75
CA ASP A 70 -5.16 1.52 4.28
C ASP A 70 -6.47 1.18 3.55
N ASN A 71 -7.17 2.19 3.04
CA ASN A 71 -8.41 2.00 2.30
C ASN A 71 -8.23 1.73 0.79
N ASN A 72 -6.99 1.76 0.30
CA ASN A 72 -6.72 1.53 -1.11
C ASN A 72 -6.88 0.05 -1.48
N ASN A 73 -7.09 -0.19 -2.76
CA ASN A 73 -6.88 -1.51 -3.34
C ASN A 73 -5.41 -1.90 -3.21
N THR A 74 -5.11 -3.16 -3.38
CA THR A 74 -3.73 -3.64 -3.25
C THR A 74 -3.30 -4.51 -4.42
N ILE A 75 -2.02 -4.43 -4.75
CA ILE A 75 -1.35 -5.35 -5.67
C ILE A 75 -0.54 -6.32 -4.82
N LEU A 76 -0.91 -7.58 -4.91
CA LEU A 76 -0.25 -8.70 -4.25
C LEU A 76 0.69 -9.39 -5.25
N GLU A 77 1.98 -9.38 -4.96
CA GLU A 77 2.98 -10.11 -5.73
C GLU A 77 3.51 -11.29 -4.91
N ILE A 78 3.43 -12.47 -5.47
CA ILE A 78 3.94 -13.71 -4.86
C ILE A 78 5.00 -14.27 -5.79
N ARG A 79 6.17 -14.59 -5.26
CA ARG A 79 7.26 -15.21 -6.03
C ARG A 79 7.83 -16.39 -5.29
N SER A 80 8.16 -17.44 -6.02
CA SER A 80 8.98 -18.52 -5.50
C SER A 80 10.38 -18.01 -5.12
N GLY A 81 10.85 -18.38 -3.96
CA GLY A 81 12.19 -18.05 -3.46
C GLY A 81 13.13 -19.26 -3.50
N THR A 82 13.93 -19.40 -2.45
CA THR A 82 14.87 -20.50 -2.35
C THR A 82 14.16 -21.83 -2.06
N GLY A 83 14.32 -22.85 -2.93
CA GLY A 83 13.75 -24.18 -2.71
C GLY A 83 13.36 -24.94 -3.98
N GLY A 84 13.64 -24.39 -5.18
CA GLY A 84 13.31 -25.04 -6.44
C GLY A 84 11.81 -25.24 -6.64
N ASP A 85 11.41 -26.40 -7.14
CA ASP A 85 10.00 -26.72 -7.43
C ASP A 85 9.11 -26.66 -6.21
N GLU A 86 9.61 -27.05 -5.02
CA GLU A 86 8.85 -26.94 -3.78
C GLU A 86 8.54 -25.47 -3.42
N ALA A 87 9.45 -24.54 -3.69
CA ALA A 87 9.17 -23.13 -3.48
C ALA A 87 8.08 -22.63 -4.44
N ALA A 88 8.02 -23.14 -5.67
CA ALA A 88 6.97 -22.82 -6.64
C ALA A 88 5.61 -23.41 -6.24
N LEU A 89 5.56 -24.63 -5.73
CA LEU A 89 4.36 -25.25 -5.17
C LEU A 89 3.85 -24.47 -3.96
N PHE A 90 4.76 -24.08 -3.05
CA PHE A 90 4.39 -23.27 -1.90
C PHE A 90 3.89 -21.88 -2.28
N ALA A 91 4.49 -21.24 -3.28
CA ALA A 91 3.98 -19.97 -3.82
C ALA A 91 2.55 -20.12 -4.37
N SER A 92 2.23 -21.23 -5.02
CA SER A 92 0.87 -21.56 -5.47
C SER A 92 -0.10 -21.74 -4.29
N ASP A 93 0.34 -22.37 -3.22
CA ASP A 93 -0.48 -22.53 -2.00
C ASP A 93 -0.77 -21.18 -1.35
N LEU A 94 0.22 -20.28 -1.25
CA LEU A 94 0.03 -18.91 -0.76
C LEU A 94 -0.94 -18.14 -1.64
N MET A 95 -0.79 -18.21 -2.95
CA MET A 95 -1.72 -17.60 -3.89
C MET A 95 -3.16 -18.06 -3.64
N ARG A 96 -3.37 -19.36 -3.53
CA ARG A 96 -4.69 -19.94 -3.23
C ARG A 96 -5.22 -19.49 -1.86
N MET A 97 -4.37 -19.40 -0.86
CA MET A 97 -4.74 -18.93 0.48
C MET A 97 -5.24 -17.48 0.44
N TYR A 98 -4.50 -16.59 -0.20
CA TYR A 98 -4.86 -15.16 -0.27
C TYR A 98 -6.07 -14.90 -1.16
N THR A 99 -6.23 -15.60 -2.28
CA THR A 99 -7.43 -15.46 -3.11
C THR A 99 -8.68 -15.92 -2.38
N ARG A 100 -8.63 -17.03 -1.63
CA ARG A 100 -9.74 -17.47 -0.79
C ARG A 100 -10.04 -16.53 0.38
N TYR A 101 -9.00 -15.89 0.93
CA TYR A 101 -9.19 -14.87 1.95
C TYR A 101 -9.92 -13.67 1.38
N ALA A 102 -9.49 -13.17 0.23
CA ALA A 102 -10.11 -12.06 -0.47
C ALA A 102 -11.59 -12.35 -0.81
N GLU A 103 -11.91 -13.55 -1.30
CA GLU A 103 -13.29 -13.99 -1.56
C GLU A 103 -14.15 -13.93 -0.29
N ARG A 104 -13.65 -14.44 0.84
CA ARG A 104 -14.37 -14.39 2.14
C ARG A 104 -14.58 -12.96 2.63
N SER A 105 -13.61 -12.08 2.39
CA SER A 105 -13.68 -10.65 2.70
C SER A 105 -14.54 -9.87 1.69
N LYS A 106 -15.13 -10.55 0.69
CA LYS A 106 -15.94 -9.95 -0.40
C LYS A 106 -15.13 -8.95 -1.24
N TRP A 107 -13.83 -9.18 -1.38
CA TRP A 107 -12.97 -8.43 -2.28
C TRP A 107 -12.90 -9.13 -3.63
N SER A 108 -12.73 -8.36 -4.71
CA SER A 108 -12.54 -8.92 -6.04
C SER A 108 -11.04 -9.11 -6.34
N CYS A 109 -10.70 -10.23 -6.97
CA CYS A 109 -9.34 -10.55 -7.39
C CYS A 109 -9.26 -10.55 -8.91
N GLU A 110 -8.25 -9.86 -9.45
CA GLU A 110 -7.94 -9.80 -10.87
C GLU A 110 -6.47 -10.19 -11.07
N PHE A 111 -6.22 -11.24 -11.85
CA PHE A 111 -4.86 -11.66 -12.15
C PHE A 111 -4.25 -10.74 -13.22
N ILE A 112 -3.20 -10.00 -12.84
CA ILE A 112 -2.43 -9.14 -13.76
C ILE A 112 -1.43 -9.98 -14.56
N SER A 113 -0.68 -10.85 -13.86
CA SER A 113 0.24 -11.79 -14.49
C SER A 113 0.36 -13.06 -13.66
N LEU A 114 0.57 -14.17 -14.38
CA LEU A 114 0.82 -15.48 -13.78
C LEU A 114 1.88 -16.19 -14.63
N HIS A 115 2.97 -16.57 -13.97
CA HIS A 115 4.05 -17.31 -14.60
C HIS A 115 4.20 -18.67 -13.88
N ASP A 116 3.89 -19.74 -14.60
CA ASP A 116 4.00 -21.10 -14.10
C ASP A 116 5.46 -21.57 -14.05
N ASN A 117 5.73 -22.56 -13.20
CA ASN A 117 6.98 -23.27 -13.14
C ASN A 117 6.85 -24.60 -13.88
N GLU A 118 7.88 -25.02 -14.62
CA GLU A 118 7.88 -26.28 -15.40
C GLU A 118 7.70 -27.52 -14.52
N GLY A 119 8.22 -27.49 -13.29
CA GLY A 119 8.07 -28.55 -12.29
C GLY A 119 6.75 -28.50 -11.49
N GLY A 120 5.79 -27.66 -11.90
CA GLY A 120 4.55 -27.41 -11.19
C GLY A 120 4.63 -26.22 -10.22
N GLY A 121 3.45 -25.67 -9.85
CA GLY A 121 3.37 -24.44 -9.07
C GLY A 121 3.67 -23.18 -9.87
N ILE A 122 3.94 -22.07 -9.20
CA ILE A 122 4.14 -20.76 -9.85
C ILE A 122 5.52 -20.16 -9.54
N LYS A 123 6.15 -19.56 -10.54
CA LYS A 123 7.34 -18.71 -10.36
C LYS A 123 6.95 -17.35 -9.81
N GLU A 124 5.91 -16.76 -10.37
CA GLU A 124 5.42 -15.44 -10.03
C GLU A 124 3.92 -15.33 -10.29
N ALA A 125 3.20 -14.72 -9.36
CA ALA A 125 1.83 -14.26 -9.54
C ALA A 125 1.71 -12.82 -9.11
N VAL A 126 1.04 -11.99 -9.90
CA VAL A 126 0.66 -10.61 -9.58
C VAL A 126 -0.85 -10.50 -9.66
N ILE A 127 -1.46 -10.12 -8.54
CA ILE A 127 -2.91 -10.08 -8.37
C ILE A 127 -3.32 -8.71 -7.88
N SER A 128 -4.25 -8.04 -8.56
CA SER A 128 -4.94 -6.87 -8.05
C SER A 128 -6.10 -7.33 -7.17
N ILE A 129 -6.14 -6.89 -5.91
CA ILE A 129 -7.21 -7.16 -4.95
C ILE A 129 -7.93 -5.85 -4.67
N LYS A 130 -9.19 -5.76 -5.09
CA LYS A 130 -10.02 -4.56 -5.02
C LYS A 130 -11.06 -4.71 -3.93
N GLY A 131 -11.02 -3.81 -2.95
CA GLY A 131 -11.99 -3.78 -1.85
C GLY A 131 -11.61 -2.78 -0.77
N SER A 132 -12.59 -2.34 0.00
CA SER A 132 -12.34 -1.38 1.08
C SER A 132 -11.47 -2.03 2.16
N GLY A 133 -10.35 -1.39 2.50
CA GLY A 133 -9.42 -1.87 3.52
C GLY A 133 -8.47 -2.99 3.07
N ALA A 134 -8.50 -3.37 1.79
CA ALA A 134 -7.70 -4.49 1.29
C ALA A 134 -6.19 -4.30 1.55
N TYR A 135 -5.64 -3.11 1.27
CA TYR A 135 -4.25 -2.83 1.56
C TYR A 135 -3.97 -2.83 3.07
N GLY A 136 -4.82 -2.20 3.87
CA GLY A 136 -4.65 -2.09 5.32
C GLY A 136 -4.54 -3.45 6.02
N GLU A 137 -5.33 -4.44 5.60
CA GLU A 137 -5.27 -5.80 6.14
C GLU A 137 -4.10 -6.61 5.58
N MET A 138 -3.87 -6.51 4.27
CA MET A 138 -2.86 -7.32 3.57
C MET A 138 -1.43 -6.81 3.75
N LYS A 139 -1.18 -5.54 4.04
CA LYS A 139 0.18 -4.95 4.13
C LYS A 139 1.12 -5.70 5.07
N PHE A 140 0.57 -6.31 6.12
CA PHE A 140 1.33 -7.11 7.09
C PHE A 140 1.77 -8.48 6.58
N GLU A 141 1.31 -8.89 5.40
CA GLU A 141 1.73 -10.14 4.76
C GLU A 141 3.03 -9.98 3.95
N SER A 142 3.52 -8.74 3.80
CA SER A 142 4.75 -8.48 3.06
C SER A 142 5.97 -9.05 3.75
N GLY A 143 6.72 -9.90 3.03
CA GLY A 143 7.97 -10.47 3.53
C GLY A 143 8.26 -11.86 2.97
N VAL A 144 9.17 -12.59 3.66
CA VAL A 144 9.55 -13.94 3.30
C VAL A 144 8.75 -14.95 4.14
N HIS A 145 8.03 -15.82 3.46
CA HIS A 145 7.28 -16.93 4.05
C HIS A 145 8.08 -18.22 3.88
N ARG A 146 8.28 -18.94 4.95
CA ARG A 146 9.04 -20.20 4.97
C ARG A 146 8.11 -21.38 5.20
N VAL A 147 8.25 -22.42 4.40
CA VAL A 147 7.54 -23.70 4.60
C VAL A 147 8.51 -24.79 5.01
N GLN A 148 8.07 -25.68 5.88
CA GLN A 148 8.73 -26.91 6.27
C GLN A 148 7.73 -28.06 6.12
N ARG A 149 7.89 -28.85 5.05
CA ARG A 149 7.09 -30.04 4.76
C ARG A 149 7.86 -31.04 3.90
N VAL A 150 7.35 -32.25 3.80
CA VAL A 150 7.77 -33.21 2.77
C VAL A 150 7.01 -32.83 1.50
N PRO A 151 7.68 -32.41 0.41
CA PRO A 151 7.02 -32.07 -0.84
C PRO A 151 6.36 -33.28 -1.50
N ASP A 152 5.31 -33.07 -2.27
CA ASP A 152 4.70 -34.12 -3.10
C ASP A 152 5.66 -34.68 -4.16
N THR A 153 6.71 -33.92 -4.51
CA THR A 153 7.77 -34.30 -5.44
C THR A 153 8.90 -35.10 -4.79
N GLU A 154 8.91 -35.26 -3.46
CA GLU A 154 9.96 -35.96 -2.73
C GLU A 154 9.60 -37.41 -2.47
N SER A 155 10.31 -38.33 -3.13
CA SER A 155 10.06 -39.79 -3.01
C SER A 155 10.65 -40.42 -1.75
N SER A 156 11.68 -39.80 -1.13
CA SER A 156 12.38 -40.34 0.03
C SER A 156 11.85 -39.87 1.38
N GLY A 157 10.79 -39.11 1.42
CA GLY A 157 10.14 -38.60 2.63
C GLY A 157 10.98 -37.58 3.41
N ARG A 158 11.96 -36.95 2.79
CA ARG A 158 12.80 -35.92 3.43
C ARG A 158 12.06 -34.62 3.67
N LEU A 159 12.23 -34.05 4.85
CA LEU A 159 11.69 -32.71 5.17
C LEU A 159 12.49 -31.64 4.42
N HIS A 160 11.81 -30.89 3.58
CA HIS A 160 12.38 -29.74 2.88
C HIS A 160 12.01 -28.44 3.58
N THR A 161 12.90 -27.47 3.45
CA THR A 161 12.66 -26.10 3.88
C THR A 161 12.75 -25.19 2.66
N SER A 162 11.62 -24.62 2.25
CA SER A 162 11.52 -23.75 1.10
C SER A 162 10.97 -22.39 1.50
N ALA A 163 11.14 -21.40 0.65
CA ALA A 163 10.67 -20.05 0.89
C ALA A 163 9.97 -19.47 -0.34
N ALA A 164 8.97 -18.66 -0.09
CA ALA A 164 8.34 -17.79 -1.09
C ALA A 164 8.29 -16.35 -0.54
N THR A 165 8.27 -15.39 -1.44
CA THR A 165 8.22 -13.96 -1.09
C THR A 165 6.87 -13.39 -1.44
N VAL A 166 6.33 -12.57 -0.55
CA VAL A 166 5.07 -11.84 -0.72
C VAL A 166 5.37 -10.36 -0.62
N ALA A 167 4.96 -9.58 -1.61
CA ALA A 167 4.99 -8.13 -1.56
C ALA A 167 3.56 -7.60 -1.74
N VAL A 168 3.16 -6.71 -0.85
CA VAL A 168 1.85 -6.07 -0.84
C VAL A 168 2.05 -4.59 -1.05
N LEU A 169 1.61 -4.08 -2.18
CA LEU A 169 1.77 -2.69 -2.57
C LEU A 169 0.40 -2.02 -2.69
N PRO A 170 0.22 -0.78 -2.24
CA PRO A 170 -1.02 -0.07 -2.49
C PRO A 170 -1.19 0.17 -3.99
N GLU A 171 -2.41 -0.02 -4.50
CA GLU A 171 -2.73 0.42 -5.85
C GLU A 171 -2.78 1.95 -5.84
N ILE A 172 -1.93 2.57 -6.62
CA ILE A 172 -1.87 4.02 -6.76
C ILE A 172 -2.72 4.36 -7.98
N GLU A 173 -3.64 5.30 -7.81
CA GLU A 173 -4.43 5.86 -8.92
C GLU A 173 -3.50 6.43 -9.99
N ASP A 174 -3.97 6.41 -11.24
CA ASP A 174 -3.24 6.97 -12.36
C ASP A 174 -2.86 8.44 -12.09
N ILE A 175 -1.66 8.81 -12.49
CA ILE A 175 -1.15 10.16 -12.33
C ILE A 175 -2.01 11.10 -13.18
N ASP A 176 -2.88 11.85 -12.54
CA ASP A 176 -3.62 12.91 -13.20
C ASP A 176 -2.65 14.06 -13.51
N MET A 177 -2.33 14.22 -14.80
CA MET A 177 -1.35 15.20 -15.24
C MET A 177 -2.03 16.53 -15.54
N ASP A 178 -2.10 17.39 -14.55
CA ASP A 178 -2.45 18.80 -14.77
C ASP A 178 -1.18 19.66 -14.92
N ILE A 179 -0.75 19.85 -16.18
CA ILE A 179 0.38 20.75 -16.48
C ILE A 179 -0.21 22.16 -16.63
N LYS A 180 0.06 23.00 -15.65
CA LYS A 180 -0.39 24.38 -15.65
C LYS A 180 0.40 25.19 -16.69
N ASP A 181 -0.30 26.03 -17.44
CA ASP A 181 0.32 26.91 -18.42
C ASP A 181 1.35 27.87 -17.78
N SER A 182 1.20 28.18 -16.47
CA SER A 182 2.17 28.99 -15.69
C SER A 182 3.54 28.32 -15.55
N ASP A 183 3.60 26.99 -15.64
CA ASP A 183 4.79 26.21 -15.44
C ASP A 183 5.57 25.96 -16.73
N ILE A 184 5.02 26.48 -17.85
CA ILE A 184 5.59 26.32 -19.18
C ILE A 184 6.19 27.65 -19.64
N LYS A 185 7.47 27.63 -19.96
CA LYS A 185 8.14 28.72 -20.67
C LYS A 185 8.28 28.38 -22.15
N ILE A 186 7.81 29.27 -23.02
CA ILE A 186 7.88 29.10 -24.47
C ILE A 186 8.79 30.18 -25.05
N ASP A 187 9.85 29.73 -25.72
CA ASP A 187 10.79 30.57 -26.42
C ASP A 187 10.69 30.27 -27.94
N THR A 188 10.67 31.32 -28.75
CA THR A 188 10.72 31.23 -30.21
C THR A 188 12.13 31.49 -30.70
N TYR A 189 12.56 30.78 -31.73
CA TYR A 189 13.86 30.98 -32.34
C TYR A 189 13.83 30.62 -33.82
N ARG A 190 14.89 30.98 -34.55
CA ARG A 190 15.01 30.70 -36.00
C ARG A 190 15.37 29.22 -36.19
N ALA A 191 14.62 28.57 -37.07
CA ALA A 191 14.91 27.18 -37.43
C ALA A 191 16.29 27.11 -38.14
N SER A 192 17.06 26.07 -37.77
CA SER A 192 18.33 25.77 -38.43
C SER A 192 18.16 24.55 -39.37
N GLY A 193 18.47 24.70 -40.64
CA GLY A 193 18.38 23.58 -41.58
C GLY A 193 18.50 24.03 -43.05
N ALA A 194 18.60 23.05 -43.96
CA ALA A 194 18.61 23.29 -45.40
C ALA A 194 17.22 23.79 -45.83
N GLY A 195 17.10 25.08 -46.08
CA GLY A 195 15.87 25.71 -46.50
C GLY A 195 16.12 27.07 -47.18
N GLY A 196 15.21 27.51 -47.99
CA GLY A 196 15.30 28.76 -48.73
C GLY A 196 15.17 30.02 -47.84
N GLN A 197 15.10 31.20 -48.45
CA GLN A 197 15.05 32.51 -47.78
C GLN A 197 13.98 32.66 -46.68
N HIS A 198 12.93 31.83 -46.70
CA HIS A 198 11.84 31.86 -45.72
C HIS A 198 12.26 31.22 -44.39
N VAL A 199 13.04 30.15 -44.38
CA VAL A 199 13.51 29.44 -43.17
C VAL A 199 14.47 30.32 -42.35
N ASN A 200 15.24 31.15 -43.03
CA ASN A 200 16.27 32.02 -42.38
C ASN A 200 15.69 33.35 -41.86
N LYS A 201 14.45 33.73 -42.23
CA LYS A 201 13.84 35.02 -41.83
C LYS A 201 12.74 34.86 -40.79
N THR A 202 12.10 33.71 -40.68
CA THR A 202 10.96 33.50 -39.76
C THR A 202 11.37 32.69 -38.54
N GLU A 203 10.97 33.15 -37.34
CA GLU A 203 11.17 32.48 -36.09
C GLU A 203 10.08 31.41 -35.87
N SER A 204 10.08 30.37 -36.70
CA SER A 204 9.07 29.30 -36.66
C SER A 204 9.39 28.17 -35.68
N ALA A 205 10.64 28.06 -35.25
CA ALA A 205 11.04 27.05 -34.29
C ALA A 205 10.63 27.43 -32.85
N ILE A 206 10.16 26.45 -32.10
CA ILE A 206 9.68 26.59 -30.73
C ILE A 206 10.54 25.74 -29.79
N ARG A 207 10.89 26.35 -28.66
CA ARG A 207 11.45 25.66 -27.49
C ARG A 207 10.47 25.81 -26.34
N VAL A 208 10.02 24.68 -25.80
CA VAL A 208 9.15 24.63 -24.63
C VAL A 208 9.94 24.06 -23.47
N THR A 209 9.96 24.77 -22.35
CA THR A 209 10.64 24.35 -21.13
C THR A 209 9.60 24.24 -20.01
N HIS A 210 9.52 23.08 -19.37
CA HIS A 210 8.75 22.90 -18.14
C HIS A 210 9.62 23.30 -16.95
N MET A 211 9.26 24.39 -16.29
CA MET A 211 10.09 25.01 -15.25
C MET A 211 10.33 24.11 -14.03
N PRO A 212 9.32 23.35 -13.51
CA PRO A 212 9.52 22.51 -12.33
C PRO A 212 10.45 21.31 -12.57
N THR A 213 10.38 20.68 -13.76
CA THR A 213 11.18 19.48 -14.07
C THR A 213 12.44 19.79 -14.88
N GLY A 214 12.55 21.00 -15.43
CA GLY A 214 13.65 21.38 -16.31
C GLY A 214 13.63 20.68 -17.68
N VAL A 215 12.58 19.99 -18.03
CA VAL A 215 12.46 19.29 -19.33
C VAL A 215 12.32 20.29 -20.45
N VAL A 216 13.18 20.16 -21.47
CA VAL A 216 13.19 21.01 -22.65
C VAL A 216 12.80 20.19 -23.87
N VAL A 217 11.89 20.71 -24.67
CA VAL A 217 11.49 20.16 -25.97
C VAL A 217 11.60 21.24 -27.03
N THR A 218 12.22 20.89 -28.13
CA THR A 218 12.33 21.77 -29.32
C THR A 218 11.58 21.15 -30.47
N CYS A 219 10.86 21.96 -31.25
CA CYS A 219 10.16 21.56 -32.45
C CYS A 219 10.38 22.60 -33.54
N GLN A 220 10.85 22.15 -34.74
CA GLN A 220 11.11 23.00 -35.90
C GLN A 220 10.66 22.37 -37.23
N ASP A 221 9.83 21.33 -37.16
CA ASP A 221 9.49 20.48 -38.29
C ASP A 221 8.55 21.14 -39.29
N GLU A 222 7.71 22.07 -38.79
CA GLU A 222 6.67 22.74 -39.58
C GLU A 222 7.05 24.20 -39.84
N SER A 223 6.53 24.76 -40.94
CA SER A 223 6.70 26.17 -41.24
C SER A 223 5.84 27.09 -40.36
N SER A 224 4.84 26.52 -39.68
CA SER A 224 3.90 27.25 -38.82
C SER A 224 4.34 27.15 -37.35
N GLN A 225 4.55 28.32 -36.72
CA GLN A 225 4.88 28.45 -35.31
C GLN A 225 3.82 27.80 -34.40
N HIS A 226 2.51 27.98 -34.73
CA HIS A 226 1.42 27.37 -33.93
C HIS A 226 1.44 25.87 -34.00
N LYS A 227 1.68 25.25 -35.17
CA LYS A 227 1.78 23.80 -35.29
C LYS A 227 2.97 23.23 -34.54
N ASN A 228 4.12 23.92 -34.58
CA ASN A 228 5.31 23.54 -33.81
C ASN A 228 5.06 23.66 -32.31
N LYS A 229 4.32 24.68 -31.84
CA LYS A 229 3.93 24.83 -30.44
C LYS A 229 3.06 23.65 -29.98
N ASP A 230 2.00 23.33 -30.71
CA ASP A 230 1.09 22.23 -30.34
C ASP A 230 1.83 20.87 -30.30
N LYS A 231 2.73 20.64 -31.28
CA LYS A 231 3.53 19.44 -31.35
C LYS A 231 4.54 19.38 -30.19
N ALA A 232 5.22 20.49 -29.89
CA ALA A 232 6.16 20.57 -28.77
C ALA A 232 5.47 20.33 -27.43
N LEU A 233 4.26 20.87 -27.21
CA LEU A 233 3.48 20.65 -26.00
C LEU A 233 3.05 19.18 -25.86
N LYS A 234 2.64 18.51 -26.95
CA LYS A 234 2.31 17.08 -26.91
C LYS A 234 3.53 16.23 -26.52
N VAL A 235 4.69 16.52 -27.11
CA VAL A 235 5.93 15.81 -26.80
C VAL A 235 6.37 16.10 -25.37
N LEU A 236 6.21 17.33 -24.89
CA LEU A 236 6.53 17.71 -23.52
C LEU A 236 5.67 16.91 -22.53
N ARG A 237 4.35 16.84 -22.75
CA ARG A 237 3.43 16.04 -21.89
C ARG A 237 3.87 14.58 -21.85
N SER A 238 4.17 13.97 -22.99
CA SER A 238 4.63 12.57 -23.02
C SER A 238 5.94 12.36 -22.26
N LYS A 239 6.91 13.30 -22.37
CA LYS A 239 8.17 13.19 -21.65
C LYS A 239 8.02 13.37 -20.13
N ILE A 240 7.17 14.31 -19.70
CA ILE A 240 6.91 14.51 -18.27
C ILE A 240 6.22 13.27 -17.70
N PHE A 241 5.23 12.72 -18.39
CA PHE A 241 4.57 11.48 -18.01
C PHE A 241 5.55 10.33 -17.86
N GLU A 242 6.45 10.16 -18.84
CA GLU A 242 7.47 9.11 -18.80
C GLU A 242 8.40 9.26 -17.58
N ILE A 243 8.84 10.47 -17.26
CA ILE A 243 9.68 10.75 -16.10
C ILE A 243 8.94 10.42 -14.79
N GLN A 244 7.70 10.88 -14.63
CA GLN A 244 6.89 10.60 -13.45
C GLN A 244 6.62 9.11 -13.28
N GLN A 245 6.33 8.42 -14.38
CA GLN A 245 6.15 6.97 -14.37
C GLN A 245 7.43 6.23 -13.98
N GLN A 246 8.59 6.69 -14.47
CA GLN A 246 9.89 6.11 -14.08
C GLN A 246 10.20 6.35 -12.59
N GLU A 247 9.92 7.52 -12.05
CA GLU A 247 10.08 7.83 -10.63
C GLU A 247 9.17 6.95 -9.77
N GLN A 248 7.90 6.86 -10.12
CA GLN A 248 6.95 5.98 -9.44
C GLN A 248 7.38 4.51 -9.47
N ASN A 249 7.86 4.04 -10.63
CA ASN A 249 8.37 2.68 -10.75
C ASN A 249 9.63 2.44 -9.92
N LYS A 250 10.53 3.42 -9.81
CA LYS A 250 11.71 3.36 -8.92
C LYS A 250 11.31 3.30 -7.46
N GLU A 251 10.35 4.10 -7.02
CA GLU A 251 9.83 4.05 -5.65
C GLU A 251 9.17 2.71 -5.34
N ARG A 252 8.33 2.20 -6.25
CA ARG A 252 7.72 0.86 -6.11
C ARG A 252 8.78 -0.22 -6.00
N ALA A 253 9.79 -0.20 -6.87
CA ALA A 253 10.89 -1.15 -6.85
C ALA A 253 11.70 -1.07 -5.56
N SER A 254 11.96 0.14 -5.04
CA SER A 254 12.65 0.35 -3.76
C SER A 254 11.83 -0.17 -2.58
N LYS A 255 10.54 0.18 -2.49
CA LYS A 255 9.62 -0.32 -1.46
C LYS A 255 9.53 -1.85 -1.48
N ARG A 256 9.36 -2.44 -2.68
CA ARG A 256 9.36 -3.89 -2.85
C ARG A 256 10.67 -4.53 -2.38
N LYS A 257 11.82 -3.97 -2.76
CA LYS A 257 13.14 -4.47 -2.35
C LYS A 257 13.29 -4.46 -0.83
N SER A 258 12.81 -3.43 -0.13
CA SER A 258 12.85 -3.35 1.32
C SER A 258 11.94 -4.39 2.00
N MET A 259 10.76 -4.69 1.42
CA MET A 259 9.82 -5.67 1.96
C MET A 259 10.30 -7.11 1.81
N VAL A 260 10.89 -7.45 0.66
CA VAL A 260 11.23 -8.83 0.29
C VAL A 260 12.67 -9.19 0.66
N SER A 261 13.53 -8.19 0.96
CA SER A 261 14.96 -8.39 1.24
C SER A 261 15.63 -9.24 0.15
N THR A 262 16.39 -10.28 0.52
CA THR A 262 17.07 -11.18 -0.41
C THR A 262 16.23 -12.38 -0.84
N GLY A 263 15.02 -12.58 -0.29
CA GLY A 263 14.22 -13.79 -0.51
C GLY A 263 14.81 -15.05 0.14
N ASP A 264 15.79 -14.90 1.00
CA ASP A 264 16.45 -16.00 1.69
C ASP A 264 15.59 -16.52 2.86
N ARG A 265 15.69 -17.81 3.14
CA ARG A 265 15.01 -18.50 4.26
C ARG A 265 15.30 -17.89 5.64
N SER A 266 16.42 -17.19 5.79
CA SER A 266 16.82 -16.51 7.03
C SER A 266 15.98 -15.29 7.35
N ALA A 267 15.53 -14.56 6.34
CA ALA A 267 14.75 -13.32 6.46
C ALA A 267 13.23 -13.56 6.64
N LYS A 268 12.85 -14.75 7.15
CA LYS A 268 11.45 -15.15 7.30
C LYS A 268 10.66 -14.27 8.26
N ILE A 269 9.45 -13.89 7.85
CA ILE A 269 8.44 -13.30 8.73
C ILE A 269 7.53 -14.37 9.33
N ARG A 270 7.17 -15.41 8.54
CA ARG A 270 6.34 -16.52 8.98
C ARG A 270 6.95 -17.87 8.62
N THR A 271 6.67 -18.88 9.45
CA THR A 271 7.03 -20.28 9.20
C THR A 271 5.79 -21.15 9.30
N TYR A 272 5.52 -21.90 8.23
CA TYR A 272 4.48 -22.91 8.13
C TYR A 272 5.14 -24.29 8.32
N ASN A 273 4.98 -24.87 9.50
CA ASN A 273 5.53 -26.17 9.85
C ASN A 273 4.43 -27.23 9.77
N PHE A 274 4.35 -27.93 8.65
CA PHE A 274 3.32 -28.92 8.39
C PHE A 274 3.40 -30.15 9.31
N PRO A 275 4.60 -30.75 9.57
CA PRO A 275 4.72 -31.87 10.50
C PRO A 275 4.22 -31.57 11.91
N GLN A 276 4.34 -30.32 12.36
CA GLN A 276 3.87 -29.88 13.67
C GLN A 276 2.47 -29.24 13.63
N GLY A 277 1.87 -29.09 12.46
CA GLY A 277 0.58 -28.40 12.30
C GLY A 277 0.58 -26.96 12.84
N ARG A 278 1.74 -26.30 12.81
CA ARG A 278 1.93 -24.98 13.44
C ARG A 278 2.38 -23.94 12.42
N MET A 279 1.76 -22.76 12.50
CA MET A 279 2.26 -21.54 11.89
C MET A 279 2.86 -20.63 12.98
N THR A 280 4.01 -20.03 12.71
CA THR A 280 4.67 -19.09 13.62
C THR A 280 4.91 -17.78 12.90
N ASP A 281 4.41 -16.67 13.45
CA ASP A 281 4.79 -15.33 13.04
C ASP A 281 5.96 -14.84 13.91
N HIS A 282 7.14 -14.68 13.29
CA HIS A 282 8.38 -14.35 14.00
C HIS A 282 8.47 -12.89 14.44
N ARG A 283 7.55 -12.03 14.00
CA ARG A 283 7.51 -10.61 14.38
C ARG A 283 6.86 -10.41 15.75
N ILE A 284 5.92 -11.28 16.10
CA ILE A 284 5.09 -11.18 17.31
C ILE A 284 5.22 -12.44 18.21
N ASN A 285 6.05 -13.40 17.81
CA ASN A 285 6.30 -14.67 18.51
C ASN A 285 5.03 -15.51 18.78
N LEU A 286 4.07 -15.47 17.86
CA LEU A 286 2.84 -16.28 17.88
C LEU A 286 2.99 -17.51 17.00
#